data_92044c282f627dc4baa0dfb9563ccff6
#
_entry.id   92044c282f627dc4baa0dfb9563ccff6
#
_cell.length_a   1.000
_cell.length_b   1.000
_cell.length_c   1.000
_cell.angle_alpha   90.00
_cell.angle_beta   90.00
_cell.angle_gamma   90.00
#
_symmetry.space_group_name_H-M   'P 1'
#
loop_
_entity.id
_entity.type
_entity.pdbx_description
1 polymer ?
#
loop_
_entity_poly.entity_id
_entity_poly.type
_entity_poly.pdbx_seq_one_letter_code
_entity_poly.pdbx_strand_id
1 'polypeptide(L)'
;MRVNHASILKPFALSLAFVLAATLVSSINTFAQSGEFNSRSLGTTDAGFPIRHAPTSIGTVNPFIVVSKAQYGTGGVALRNRGTGGIHVSGVIAPAKVAYIYWSVLVNAAGVIPAMTSVTLQRLFPLPAPAPMVLNGVLLKIGADPCWGSNGAAVFRAPVPIAVASGNGLYQITLNAGASGLTNGADPWVGAPVFPLFEGASLVIVGTGTGNVAIYDVPLAGTEWDVANPLNYALALPAAATGALTLWDNIGDDGQIGTSRTATPGIPVETTTINAVLISGGAGALDGDSDWNGSSGFPLPQLWDDTGHDITQATPAGTVVLNVAFAAKGDCLNAIANVVEVH
;
A
#
# COMPACT_ATOMS: atom_id res chain seq x y z
N MET A 1 61.61 -28.61 38.15
CA MET A 1 60.29 -29.24 38.29
C MET A 1 59.22 -28.09 38.22
N ARG A 2 58.60 -27.92 37.07
CA ARG A 2 57.50 -26.94 36.90
C ARG A 2 56.29 -27.77 36.46
N VAL A 3 55.22 -27.69 37.24
CA VAL A 3 53.95 -28.35 36.95
C VAL A 3 53.05 -27.27 36.32
N ASN A 4 52.64 -27.54 35.08
CA ASN A 4 51.63 -26.73 34.39
C ASN A 4 50.23 -27.25 34.74
N HIS A 5 49.40 -26.38 35.31
CA HIS A 5 47.96 -26.58 35.40
C HIS A 5 47.25 -25.96 34.20
N ALA A 6 46.73 -26.77 33.32
CA ALA A 6 45.82 -26.38 32.27
C ALA A 6 44.39 -26.39 32.85
N SER A 7 43.76 -25.24 32.88
CA SER A 7 42.37 -25.06 33.24
C SER A 7 41.45 -25.46 32.10
N ILE A 8 40.65 -26.47 32.32
CA ILE A 8 39.57 -26.88 31.41
C ILE A 8 38.32 -26.04 31.70
N LEU A 9 38.02 -25.06 30.90
CA LEU A 9 36.72 -24.38 30.87
C LEU A 9 35.80 -25.13 29.88
N LYS A 10 34.76 -25.74 30.39
CA LYS A 10 33.71 -26.39 29.63
C LYS A 10 32.75 -25.34 29.03
N PRO A 11 32.23 -25.55 27.78
CA PRO A 11 31.20 -24.72 27.24
C PRO A 11 29.81 -25.18 27.70
N PHE A 12 29.17 -24.40 28.53
CA PHE A 12 27.77 -24.55 28.94
C PHE A 12 27.02 -23.26 28.66
N ALA A 13 26.78 -22.90 27.41
CA ALA A 13 25.94 -21.76 27.10
C ALA A 13 25.46 -21.75 25.62
N LEU A 14 25.05 -22.93 25.09
CA LEU A 14 24.49 -22.93 23.72
C LEU A 14 23.26 -23.82 23.54
N SER A 15 22.54 -24.14 24.61
CA SER A 15 21.36 -25.02 24.49
C SER A 15 20.03 -24.38 24.87
N LEU A 16 19.98 -23.08 25.20
CA LEU A 16 18.73 -22.44 25.61
C LEU A 16 18.08 -21.53 24.54
N ALA A 17 18.78 -21.29 23.43
CA ALA A 17 18.24 -20.41 22.37
C ALA A 17 17.46 -21.16 21.27
N PHE A 18 17.54 -22.50 21.23
CA PHE A 18 16.88 -23.30 20.18
C PHE A 18 15.51 -23.85 20.55
N VAL A 19 15.10 -23.79 21.80
CA VAL A 19 13.81 -24.33 22.26
C VAL A 19 12.68 -23.27 22.20
N LEU A 20 12.99 -21.98 22.14
CA LEU A 20 11.96 -20.93 22.03
C LEU A 20 11.51 -20.63 20.60
N ALA A 21 12.26 -21.09 19.58
CA ALA A 21 11.90 -20.88 18.18
C ALA A 21 11.00 -21.98 17.60
N ALA A 22 10.89 -23.13 18.26
CA ALA A 22 10.13 -24.28 17.76
C ALA A 22 8.66 -24.30 18.25
N THR A 23 8.29 -23.48 19.23
CA THR A 23 6.93 -23.45 19.75
C THR A 23 6.06 -22.32 19.20
N LEU A 24 6.61 -21.44 18.35
CA LEU A 24 5.83 -20.39 17.68
C LEU A 24 5.40 -20.75 16.25
N VAL A 25 5.76 -21.92 15.73
CA VAL A 25 5.43 -22.32 14.34
C VAL A 25 4.21 -23.28 14.29
N SER A 26 3.67 -23.72 15.40
CA SER A 26 2.59 -24.73 15.42
C SER A 26 1.18 -24.18 15.58
N SER A 27 0.95 -22.89 15.50
CA SER A 27 -0.41 -22.31 15.62
C SER A 27 -0.86 -21.49 14.39
N ILE A 28 -0.20 -21.67 13.25
CA ILE A 28 -0.64 -21.06 11.97
C ILE A 28 -1.11 -22.19 11.04
N ASN A 29 -2.11 -22.93 11.45
CA ASN A 29 -2.89 -23.75 10.55
C ASN A 29 -4.24 -23.98 11.20
N THR A 30 -5.23 -23.30 10.71
CA THR A 30 -6.64 -23.66 10.54
C THR A 30 -7.52 -22.42 10.60
N PHE A 31 -7.54 -21.65 9.55
CA PHE A 31 -8.71 -20.91 9.11
C PHE A 31 -8.72 -20.84 7.58
N ALA A 32 -8.76 -22.02 6.97
CA ALA A 32 -9.35 -22.14 5.64
C ALA A 32 -10.86 -22.31 5.87
N GLN A 33 -11.58 -21.23 6.06
CA GLN A 33 -13.02 -21.25 5.88
C GLN A 33 -13.28 -21.33 4.38
N SER A 34 -13.68 -22.52 3.93
CA SER A 34 -14.43 -22.72 2.70
C SER A 34 -15.81 -22.12 2.88
N GLY A 35 -15.90 -20.80 2.83
CA GLY A 35 -17.15 -20.10 2.60
C GLY A 35 -17.42 -20.15 1.11
N GLU A 36 -18.46 -20.86 0.68
CA GLU A 36 -18.97 -20.73 -0.67
C GLU A 36 -19.30 -19.26 -0.91
N PHE A 37 -18.54 -18.64 -1.79
CA PHE A 37 -18.82 -17.33 -2.31
C PHE A 37 -20.13 -17.41 -3.11
N ASN A 38 -21.24 -17.07 -2.48
CA ASN A 38 -22.40 -16.67 -3.22
C ASN A 38 -22.04 -15.37 -3.93
N SER A 39 -21.71 -15.48 -5.21
CA SER A 39 -21.66 -14.35 -6.12
C SER A 39 -23.02 -13.66 -6.06
N ARG A 40 -23.19 -12.69 -5.17
CA ARG A 40 -24.26 -11.71 -5.33
C ARG A 40 -23.96 -11.01 -6.63
N SER A 41 -24.76 -11.33 -7.63
CA SER A 41 -24.73 -10.66 -8.91
C SER A 41 -24.76 -9.16 -8.66
N LEU A 42 -23.78 -8.44 -9.16
CA LEU A 42 -23.77 -6.99 -9.32
C LEU A 42 -24.98 -6.59 -10.18
N GLY A 43 -26.16 -6.58 -9.63
CA GLY A 43 -27.38 -6.40 -10.42
C GLY A 43 -28.64 -6.08 -9.66
N THR A 44 -28.61 -5.91 -8.33
CA THR A 44 -29.78 -5.41 -7.60
C THR A 44 -29.35 -4.29 -6.66
N THR A 45 -29.80 -3.11 -7.00
CA THR A 45 -29.86 -1.89 -6.21
C THR A 45 -30.21 -2.19 -4.76
N ASP A 46 -29.17 -2.27 -3.89
CA ASP A 46 -29.39 -2.09 -2.47
C ASP A 46 -29.56 -0.60 -2.21
N ALA A 47 -30.80 -0.28 -1.81
CA ALA A 47 -31.21 0.95 -1.16
C ALA A 47 -30.66 2.28 -1.71
N GLY A 48 -30.99 2.64 -2.96
CA GLY A 48 -31.27 4.05 -3.29
C GLY A 48 -30.12 5.06 -3.27
N PHE A 49 -28.87 4.66 -3.10
CA PHE A 49 -27.73 5.56 -3.24
C PHE A 49 -27.26 5.56 -4.69
N PRO A 50 -27.13 6.75 -5.31
CA PRO A 50 -26.55 6.83 -6.63
C PRO A 50 -25.08 6.40 -6.53
N ILE A 51 -24.74 5.22 -7.10
CA ILE A 51 -23.36 4.84 -7.36
C ILE A 51 -22.81 5.94 -8.28
N ARG A 52 -21.95 6.79 -7.75
CA ARG A 52 -21.25 7.78 -8.54
C ARG A 52 -20.07 7.08 -9.20
N HIS A 53 -20.29 6.55 -10.38
CA HIS A 53 -19.21 6.00 -11.19
C HIS A 53 -18.16 7.09 -11.43
N ALA A 54 -16.90 6.76 -11.11
CA ALA A 54 -15.77 7.60 -11.40
C ALA A 54 -15.56 7.69 -12.94
N PRO A 55 -14.93 8.77 -13.43
CA PRO A 55 -14.58 8.83 -14.84
C PRO A 55 -13.58 7.72 -15.18
N THR A 56 -13.81 7.02 -16.27
CA THR A 56 -12.92 5.96 -16.78
C THR A 56 -11.56 6.47 -17.25
N SER A 57 -11.39 7.78 -17.33
CA SER A 57 -10.12 8.41 -17.68
C SER A 57 -9.99 9.75 -16.97
N ILE A 58 -8.89 9.94 -16.25
CA ILE A 58 -8.58 11.18 -15.54
C ILE A 58 -7.56 12.05 -16.28
N GLY A 59 -7.14 11.65 -17.49
CA GLY A 59 -6.18 12.38 -18.31
C GLY A 59 -4.75 12.29 -17.82
N THR A 60 -3.97 13.35 -18.08
CA THR A 60 -2.56 13.40 -17.66
C THR A 60 -2.43 13.93 -16.24
N VAL A 61 -1.77 13.15 -15.40
CA VAL A 61 -1.42 13.49 -14.02
C VAL A 61 0.00 14.02 -14.00
N ASN A 62 0.17 15.22 -13.47
CA ASN A 62 1.48 15.78 -13.22
C ASN A 62 1.98 15.41 -11.83
N PRO A 63 3.29 15.28 -11.63
CA PRO A 63 3.82 14.97 -10.33
C PRO A 63 3.51 16.06 -9.30
N PHE A 64 3.13 15.65 -8.09
CA PHE A 64 3.05 16.52 -6.93
C PHE A 64 4.43 17.07 -6.55
N ILE A 65 5.46 16.20 -6.62
CA ILE A 65 6.85 16.54 -6.34
C ILE A 65 7.77 15.75 -7.24
N VAL A 66 8.90 16.37 -7.60
CA VAL A 66 10.03 15.72 -8.29
C VAL A 66 11.29 15.92 -7.46
N VAL A 67 12.03 14.84 -7.21
CA VAL A 67 13.31 14.85 -6.50
C VAL A 67 14.38 14.29 -7.42
N SER A 68 15.33 15.13 -7.83
CA SER A 68 16.43 14.71 -8.70
C SER A 68 17.58 14.07 -7.92
N LYS A 69 18.37 13.24 -8.61
CA LYS A 69 19.48 12.44 -8.04
C LYS A 69 18.98 11.62 -6.86
N ALA A 70 17.87 10.94 -7.06
CA ALA A 70 17.12 10.26 -6.03
C ALA A 70 16.77 8.83 -6.45
N GLN A 71 16.38 8.07 -5.47
CA GLN A 71 15.70 6.81 -5.55
C GLN A 71 14.74 6.71 -4.36
N TYR A 72 13.82 5.75 -4.34
CA TYR A 72 12.81 5.68 -3.31
C TYR A 72 12.67 4.27 -2.71
N GLY A 73 11.97 4.20 -1.60
CA GLY A 73 11.39 2.99 -1.08
C GLY A 73 10.02 3.30 -0.51
N THR A 74 9.13 2.35 -0.66
CA THR A 74 7.76 2.40 -0.15
C THR A 74 7.49 1.25 0.80
N GLY A 75 6.35 1.30 1.43
CA GLY A 75 5.78 0.21 2.18
C GLY A 75 4.42 0.60 2.72
N GLY A 76 3.51 -0.35 2.70
CA GLY A 76 2.12 -0.15 3.11
C GLY A 76 1.69 -1.04 4.27
N VAL A 77 0.52 -0.74 4.82
CA VAL A 77 -0.17 -1.57 5.81
C VAL A 77 -1.67 -1.35 5.74
N ALA A 78 -2.43 -2.42 5.70
CA ALA A 78 -3.88 -2.37 5.91
C ALA A 78 -4.19 -2.05 7.38
N LEU A 79 -5.18 -1.17 7.60
CA LEU A 79 -5.57 -0.71 8.92
C LEU A 79 -7.01 -1.07 9.28
N ARG A 80 -7.72 -1.71 8.36
CA ARG A 80 -9.04 -2.25 8.62
C ARG A 80 -8.99 -3.22 9.81
N ASN A 81 -9.87 -3.04 10.78
CA ASN A 81 -9.89 -3.80 12.03
C ASN A 81 -8.67 -3.61 12.95
N ARG A 82 -7.89 -2.55 12.76
CA ARG A 82 -6.66 -2.30 13.51
C ARG A 82 -6.51 -0.85 13.88
N GLY A 83 -6.10 -0.60 15.11
CA GLY A 83 -5.70 0.75 15.56
C GLY A 83 -4.24 1.07 15.25
N THR A 84 -3.45 0.04 14.92
CA THR A 84 -2.02 0.16 14.62
C THR A 84 -1.63 -0.82 13.55
N GLY A 85 -0.58 -0.50 12.78
CA GLY A 85 -0.01 -1.38 11.78
C GLY A 85 1.49 -1.14 11.60
N GLY A 86 2.19 -2.14 11.09
CA GLY A 86 3.63 -2.09 10.81
C GLY A 86 3.88 -1.90 9.32
N ILE A 87 4.59 -0.84 8.98
CA ILE A 87 5.03 -0.52 7.61
C ILE A 87 6.51 -0.88 7.49
N HIS A 88 6.84 -1.77 6.58
CA HIS A 88 8.22 -2.13 6.29
C HIS A 88 8.70 -1.42 5.02
N VAL A 89 9.65 -0.50 5.16
CA VAL A 89 10.28 0.20 4.03
C VAL A 89 11.67 -0.36 3.78
N SER A 90 11.97 -0.65 2.52
CA SER A 90 13.28 -1.11 2.06
C SER A 90 13.69 -0.36 0.79
N GLY A 91 14.92 -0.56 0.33
CA GLY A 91 15.40 0.04 -0.91
C GLY A 91 15.92 1.48 -0.78
N VAL A 92 15.73 2.19 0.32
CA VAL A 92 16.15 3.59 0.49
C VAL A 92 17.66 3.69 0.70
N ILE A 93 18.37 4.44 -0.15
CA ILE A 93 19.77 4.81 0.05
C ILE A 93 19.83 6.14 0.82
N ALA A 94 20.51 6.12 1.94
CA ALA A 94 20.69 7.30 2.79
C ALA A 94 21.61 8.37 2.13
N PRO A 95 21.44 9.63 2.50
CA PRO A 95 20.41 10.16 3.39
C PRO A 95 19.05 10.28 2.70
N ALA A 96 17.97 10.13 3.48
CA ALA A 96 16.64 10.47 3.02
C ALA A 96 16.55 11.98 2.73
N LYS A 97 15.81 12.34 1.70
CA LYS A 97 15.61 13.72 1.25
C LYS A 97 14.24 14.25 1.61
N VAL A 98 13.20 13.45 1.32
CA VAL A 98 11.81 13.75 1.64
C VAL A 98 11.08 12.45 1.98
N ALA A 99 10.01 12.56 2.78
CA ALA A 99 9.14 11.44 3.05
C ALA A 99 7.68 11.92 3.18
N TYR A 100 6.76 11.09 2.72
CA TYR A 100 5.32 11.33 2.81
C TYR A 100 4.62 10.06 3.26
N ILE A 101 3.57 10.23 4.07
CA ILE A 101 2.64 9.16 4.40
C ILE A 101 1.29 9.48 3.81
N TYR A 102 0.66 8.46 3.23
CA TYR A 102 -0.69 8.49 2.69
C TYR A 102 -1.58 7.58 3.51
N TRP A 103 -2.85 7.91 3.67
CA TRP A 103 -3.85 7.02 4.23
C TRP A 103 -5.22 7.32 3.66
N SER A 104 -6.08 6.31 3.67
CA SER A 104 -7.47 6.38 3.23
C SER A 104 -8.44 6.05 4.35
N VAL A 105 -9.57 6.75 4.36
CA VAL A 105 -10.63 6.55 5.35
C VAL A 105 -11.98 6.60 4.65
N LEU A 106 -12.75 5.54 4.78
CA LEU A 106 -14.15 5.56 4.39
C LEU A 106 -14.96 6.40 5.37
N VAL A 107 -15.71 7.35 4.84
CA VAL A 107 -16.45 8.33 5.63
C VAL A 107 -17.93 8.04 5.65
N ASN A 108 -18.61 8.45 6.71
CA ASN A 108 -20.07 8.40 6.82
C ASN A 108 -20.71 9.74 6.42
N ALA A 109 -22.01 9.88 6.63
CA ALA A 109 -22.76 11.08 6.30
C ALA A 109 -22.22 12.37 6.96
N ALA A 110 -21.52 12.26 8.08
CA ALA A 110 -20.86 13.38 8.73
C ALA A 110 -19.62 13.87 7.96
N GLY A 111 -19.12 13.07 7.01
CA GLY A 111 -17.91 13.39 6.25
C GLY A 111 -16.65 13.26 7.09
N VAL A 112 -15.64 14.09 6.77
CA VAL A 112 -14.36 14.09 7.50
C VAL A 112 -14.53 14.70 8.89
N ILE A 113 -14.09 13.97 9.91
CA ILE A 113 -14.03 14.44 11.30
C ILE A 113 -12.56 14.63 11.74
N PRO A 114 -12.28 15.45 12.76
CA PRO A 114 -10.91 15.74 13.19
C PRO A 114 -10.05 14.50 13.48
N ALA A 115 -10.65 13.44 14.04
CA ALA A 115 -9.94 12.22 14.36
C ALA A 115 -9.34 11.48 13.14
N MET A 116 -9.85 11.74 11.93
CA MET A 116 -9.35 11.14 10.69
C MET A 116 -8.13 11.89 10.12
N THR A 117 -7.94 13.15 10.52
CA THR A 117 -6.99 14.06 9.87
C THR A 117 -5.57 13.90 10.38
N SER A 118 -5.32 13.03 11.35
CA SER A 118 -4.00 12.83 11.89
C SER A 118 -3.72 11.37 12.24
N VAL A 119 -2.46 10.98 12.11
CA VAL A 119 -1.92 9.68 12.50
C VAL A 119 -0.65 9.89 13.31
N THR A 120 -0.28 8.90 14.12
CA THR A 120 1.01 8.87 14.81
C THR A 120 1.93 7.90 14.11
N LEU A 121 3.14 8.32 13.76
CA LEU A 121 4.17 7.49 13.14
C LEU A 121 5.39 7.40 14.06
N GLN A 122 5.96 6.20 14.16
CA GLN A 122 7.21 5.94 14.85
C GLN A 122 8.03 4.93 14.07
N ARG A 123 9.32 5.19 13.87
CA ARG A 123 10.25 4.16 13.40
C ARG A 123 10.63 3.28 14.58
N LEU A 124 10.34 1.98 14.50
CA LEU A 124 10.68 1.01 15.53
C LEU A 124 12.08 0.42 15.34
N PHE A 125 12.51 0.29 14.07
CA PHE A 125 13.79 -0.31 13.71
C PHE A 125 14.37 0.38 12.46
N PRO A 126 15.73 0.57 12.35
CA PRO A 126 16.75 0.22 13.34
C PRO A 126 16.72 1.13 14.58
N LEU A 127 17.33 0.63 15.65
CA LEU A 127 17.51 1.40 16.88
C LEU A 127 18.67 2.40 16.76
N PRO A 128 18.65 3.54 17.52
CA PRO A 128 17.61 3.93 18.47
C PRO A 128 16.32 4.41 17.75
N ALA A 129 15.18 4.02 18.30
CA ALA A 129 13.90 4.48 17.81
C ALA A 129 13.68 5.97 18.16
N PRO A 130 13.28 6.83 17.24
CA PRO A 130 12.85 8.19 17.56
C PRO A 130 11.55 8.16 18.37
N ALA A 131 11.23 9.26 19.03
CA ALA A 131 9.93 9.40 19.66
C ALA A 131 8.80 9.33 18.62
N PRO A 132 7.63 8.80 18.99
CA PRO A 132 6.44 8.85 18.15
C PRO A 132 6.10 10.29 17.80
N MET A 133 5.63 10.52 16.58
CA MET A 133 5.26 11.85 16.08
C MET A 133 3.84 11.85 15.52
N VAL A 134 3.04 12.80 15.95
CA VAL A 134 1.72 13.07 15.36
C VAL A 134 1.92 13.83 14.06
N LEU A 135 1.34 13.30 12.99
CA LEU A 135 1.36 13.86 11.64
C LEU A 135 -0.05 14.31 11.27
N ASN A 136 -0.19 15.59 10.91
CA ASN A 136 -1.44 16.15 10.45
C ASN A 136 -1.49 16.08 8.92
N GLY A 137 -2.52 15.45 8.39
CA GLY A 137 -2.73 15.27 6.97
C GLY A 137 -3.47 16.42 6.32
N VAL A 138 -3.12 16.67 5.08
CA VAL A 138 -3.92 17.46 4.16
C VAL A 138 -4.87 16.51 3.45
N LEU A 139 -6.16 16.82 3.48
CA LEU A 139 -7.16 16.13 2.68
C LEU A 139 -6.89 16.41 1.19
N LEU A 140 -6.58 15.38 0.42
CA LEU A 140 -6.35 15.48 -1.01
C LEU A 140 -7.68 15.48 -1.77
N LYS A 141 -8.55 14.54 -1.43
CA LYS A 141 -9.85 14.35 -2.08
C LYS A 141 -10.76 13.48 -1.21
N ILE A 142 -12.06 13.64 -1.37
CA ILE A 142 -13.06 12.64 -1.03
C ILE A 142 -13.51 12.04 -2.35
N GLY A 143 -13.10 10.81 -2.62
CA GLY A 143 -13.47 10.05 -3.79
C GLY A 143 -14.78 9.29 -3.60
N ALA A 144 -15.11 8.46 -4.57
CA ALA A 144 -16.25 7.56 -4.46
C ALA A 144 -15.97 6.43 -3.44
N ASP A 145 -17.03 5.76 -3.03
CA ASP A 145 -16.93 4.60 -2.16
C ASP A 145 -16.55 3.35 -2.97
N PRO A 146 -15.53 2.59 -2.56
CA PRO A 146 -15.21 1.33 -3.23
C PRO A 146 -16.20 0.22 -2.83
N CYS A 147 -17.47 0.38 -3.21
CA CYS A 147 -18.55 -0.61 -3.05
C CYS A 147 -18.92 -1.01 -1.62
N TRP A 148 -18.56 -0.24 -0.60
CA TRP A 148 -18.80 -0.58 0.81
C TRP A 148 -20.04 0.07 1.42
N GLY A 149 -20.71 0.95 0.69
CA GLY A 149 -21.88 1.70 1.18
C GLY A 149 -21.52 2.86 2.08
N SER A 150 -20.29 3.36 2.00
CA SER A 150 -19.85 4.61 2.64
C SER A 150 -20.31 5.84 1.85
N ASN A 151 -20.09 7.04 2.38
CA ASN A 151 -20.33 8.29 1.64
C ASN A 151 -19.11 8.73 0.81
N GLY A 152 -18.06 7.95 0.80
CA GLY A 152 -16.85 8.15 0.01
C GLY A 152 -15.57 7.79 0.75
N ALA A 153 -14.47 7.76 0.01
CA ALA A 153 -13.11 7.53 0.52
C ALA A 153 -12.36 8.85 0.63
N ALA A 154 -12.01 9.26 1.85
CA ALA A 154 -11.21 10.45 2.12
C ALA A 154 -9.73 10.08 2.14
N VAL A 155 -8.97 10.61 1.19
CA VAL A 155 -7.53 10.38 1.06
C VAL A 155 -6.74 11.54 1.64
N PHE A 156 -5.79 11.23 2.49
CA PHE A 156 -4.92 12.19 3.15
C PHE A 156 -3.46 11.97 2.80
N ARG A 157 -2.68 13.05 2.86
CA ARG A 157 -1.22 13.04 2.78
C ARG A 157 -0.63 13.92 3.87
N ALA A 158 0.45 13.45 4.52
CA ALA A 158 1.25 14.28 5.42
C ALA A 158 2.74 14.18 5.08
N PRO A 159 3.50 15.29 5.13
CA PRO A 159 4.96 15.22 5.12
C PRO A 159 5.45 14.57 6.41
N VAL A 160 6.45 13.70 6.28
CA VAL A 160 7.09 13.05 7.43
C VAL A 160 8.48 13.64 7.63
N PRO A 161 8.79 14.21 8.82
CA PRO A 161 10.13 14.70 9.10
C PRO A 161 11.19 13.60 8.96
N ILE A 162 12.29 13.93 8.33
CA ILE A 162 13.40 12.98 8.07
C ILE A 162 13.98 12.40 9.36
N ALA A 163 13.88 13.12 10.48
CA ALA A 163 14.24 12.56 11.79
C ALA A 163 13.42 11.33 12.17
N VAL A 164 12.22 11.18 11.64
CA VAL A 164 11.35 10.00 11.85
C VAL A 164 11.53 9.02 10.70
N ALA A 165 11.41 9.48 9.46
CA ALA A 165 11.49 8.65 8.24
C ALA A 165 12.86 8.78 7.57
N SER A 166 13.93 8.32 8.23
CA SER A 166 15.32 8.55 7.79
C SER A 166 15.85 7.49 6.80
N GLY A 167 15.07 6.48 6.43
CA GLY A 167 15.47 5.42 5.50
C GLY A 167 14.79 4.08 5.76
N ASN A 168 15.45 3.01 5.39
CA ASN A 168 14.95 1.64 5.58
C ASN A 168 14.59 1.35 7.03
N GLY A 169 13.54 0.56 7.24
CA GLY A 169 13.16 0.17 8.58
C GLY A 169 11.74 -0.32 8.74
N LEU A 170 11.41 -0.66 9.98
CA LEU A 170 10.06 -0.94 10.41
C LEU A 170 9.48 0.30 11.07
N TYR A 171 8.37 0.75 10.57
CA TYR A 171 7.61 1.89 11.09
C TYR A 171 6.28 1.40 11.66
N GLN A 172 5.85 1.99 12.75
CA GLN A 172 4.51 1.77 13.29
C GLN A 172 3.67 3.00 13.02
N ILE A 173 2.53 2.79 12.38
CA ILE A 173 1.47 3.78 12.31
C ILE A 173 0.42 3.46 13.39
N THR A 174 -0.08 4.51 14.04
CA THR A 174 -1.17 4.44 15.02
C THR A 174 -2.22 5.47 14.65
N LEU A 175 -3.47 5.05 14.62
CA LEU A 175 -4.60 5.92 14.33
C LEU A 175 -4.94 6.77 15.55
N ASN A 176 -5.10 8.08 15.35
CA ASN A 176 -5.47 9.01 16.42
C ASN A 176 -6.99 9.14 16.61
N ALA A 177 -7.75 8.33 15.89
CA ALA A 177 -9.20 8.31 15.94
C ALA A 177 -9.79 7.85 17.28
N GLY A 178 -8.96 7.44 18.22
CA GLY A 178 -9.42 6.85 19.45
C GLY A 178 -10.20 5.55 19.19
N ALA A 179 -11.27 5.32 19.95
CA ALA A 179 -12.11 4.14 19.76
C ALA A 179 -13.12 4.29 18.60
N SER A 180 -13.14 5.43 17.90
CA SER A 180 -14.17 5.69 16.90
C SER A 180 -13.90 4.92 15.62
N GLY A 181 -14.80 4.03 15.27
CA GLY A 181 -14.89 3.42 13.96
C GLY A 181 -13.67 2.63 13.52
N LEU A 182 -12.73 2.50 14.41
CA LEU A 182 -11.73 1.48 14.26
C LEU A 182 -12.53 0.20 14.17
N THR A 183 -12.99 -0.07 13.01
CA THR A 183 -13.30 -1.40 12.66
C THR A 183 -13.56 -2.26 13.90
N ASN A 184 -14.75 -2.41 14.33
CA ASN A 184 -15.14 -3.31 15.44
C ASN A 184 -14.65 -4.77 15.23
N GLY A 185 -13.65 -4.99 14.38
CA GLY A 185 -13.12 -6.28 13.99
C GLY A 185 -13.83 -6.92 12.81
N ALA A 186 -14.87 -6.30 12.25
CA ALA A 186 -15.61 -6.90 11.15
C ALA A 186 -14.99 -6.55 9.80
N ASP A 187 -14.82 -7.53 8.94
CA ASP A 187 -14.68 -7.33 7.51
C ASP A 187 -16.05 -6.85 7.00
N PRO A 188 -16.12 -5.75 6.21
CA PRO A 188 -17.37 -5.26 5.66
C PRO A 188 -18.19 -6.28 4.86
N TRP A 189 -17.55 -7.28 4.27
CA TRP A 189 -18.23 -8.38 3.60
C TRP A 189 -18.85 -9.40 4.56
N VAL A 190 -18.39 -9.43 5.81
CA VAL A 190 -18.86 -10.35 6.83
C VAL A 190 -19.79 -9.67 7.83
N GLY A 191 -19.64 -8.36 8.01
CA GLY A 191 -20.44 -7.58 8.93
C GLY A 191 -20.65 -6.16 8.43
N ALA A 192 -21.60 -5.44 9.02
CA ALA A 192 -21.84 -4.04 8.69
C ALA A 192 -20.61 -3.20 9.06
N PRO A 193 -20.09 -2.38 8.15
CA PRO A 193 -18.97 -1.52 8.44
C PRO A 193 -19.34 -0.47 9.49
N VAL A 194 -18.39 -0.12 10.33
CA VAL A 194 -18.50 0.97 11.30
C VAL A 194 -17.65 2.12 10.81
N PHE A 195 -18.29 3.22 10.42
CA PHE A 195 -17.60 4.41 9.93
C PHE A 195 -17.24 5.39 11.05
N PRO A 196 -16.09 6.09 10.94
CA PRO A 196 -15.11 6.04 9.86
C PRO A 196 -14.33 4.73 9.86
N LEU A 197 -14.08 4.18 8.69
CA LEU A 197 -13.32 2.95 8.52
C LEU A 197 -11.97 3.27 7.86
N PHE A 198 -10.87 3.09 8.59
CA PHE A 198 -9.52 3.26 8.03
C PHE A 198 -9.16 2.04 7.18
N GLU A 199 -8.81 2.28 5.93
CA GLU A 199 -8.45 1.24 4.99
C GLU A 199 -7.00 0.83 5.11
N GLY A 200 -6.10 1.79 5.01
CA GLY A 200 -4.67 1.52 5.11
C GLY A 200 -3.84 2.78 5.03
N ALA A 201 -2.52 2.58 5.05
CA ALA A 201 -1.56 3.65 4.88
C ALA A 201 -0.28 3.15 4.22
N SER A 202 0.37 4.03 3.44
CA SER A 202 1.69 3.81 2.84
C SER A 202 2.64 4.93 3.16
N LEU A 203 3.89 4.56 3.43
CA LEU A 203 5.01 5.46 3.66
C LEU A 203 5.94 5.43 2.45
N VAL A 204 6.14 6.60 1.84
CA VAL A 204 7.09 6.82 0.74
C VAL A 204 8.29 7.58 1.29
N ILE A 205 9.49 7.04 1.12
CA ILE A 205 10.74 7.69 1.50
C ILE A 205 11.62 7.82 0.27
N VAL A 206 11.97 9.05 -0.07
CA VAL A 206 12.90 9.35 -1.17
C VAL A 206 14.29 9.61 -0.60
N GLY A 207 15.26 8.81 -1.02
CA GLY A 207 16.67 8.91 -0.64
C GLY A 207 17.56 9.48 -1.74
N THR A 208 18.86 9.33 -1.57
CA THR A 208 19.83 9.67 -2.62
C THR A 208 19.88 8.58 -3.68
N GLY A 209 20.15 8.96 -4.93
CA GLY A 209 20.26 8.04 -6.04
C GLY A 209 20.77 8.71 -7.29
N THR A 210 20.67 8.07 -8.43
CA THR A 210 21.09 8.61 -9.73
C THR A 210 19.91 9.00 -10.62
N GLY A 211 18.70 8.51 -10.31
CA GLY A 211 17.47 8.78 -11.04
C GLY A 211 16.76 10.07 -10.62
N ASN A 212 15.59 10.25 -11.19
CA ASN A 212 14.62 11.26 -10.79
C ASN A 212 13.38 10.54 -10.26
N VAL A 213 12.97 10.87 -9.04
CA VAL A 213 11.78 10.32 -8.41
C VAL A 213 10.65 11.33 -8.48
N ALA A 214 9.50 10.89 -8.95
CA ALA A 214 8.27 11.67 -9.01
C ALA A 214 7.17 10.98 -8.22
N ILE A 215 6.40 11.74 -7.44
CA ILE A 215 5.22 11.26 -6.70
C ILE A 215 3.99 11.92 -7.31
N TYR A 216 2.97 11.11 -7.58
CA TYR A 216 1.71 11.51 -8.19
C TYR A 216 0.56 11.17 -7.25
N ASP A 217 -0.30 12.13 -6.97
CA ASP A 217 -1.45 11.90 -6.09
C ASP A 217 -2.74 12.54 -6.61
N VAL A 218 -2.85 13.84 -6.75
CA VAL A 218 -4.05 14.50 -7.29
C VAL A 218 -3.90 14.69 -8.81
N PRO A 219 -4.89 14.35 -9.61
CA PRO A 219 -6.28 13.96 -9.29
C PRO A 219 -6.51 12.45 -9.06
N LEU A 220 -5.46 11.63 -9.02
CA LEU A 220 -5.53 10.18 -8.88
C LEU A 220 -6.19 9.75 -7.57
N ALA A 221 -5.78 10.39 -6.45
CA ALA A 221 -6.21 10.03 -5.10
C ALA A 221 -7.74 9.90 -4.96
N GLY A 222 -8.19 8.76 -4.44
CA GLY A 222 -9.61 8.46 -4.26
C GLY A 222 -10.38 8.28 -5.57
N THR A 223 -9.71 7.90 -6.65
CA THR A 223 -10.40 7.54 -7.89
C THR A 223 -10.76 6.07 -7.86
N GLU A 224 -12.04 5.81 -7.71
CA GLU A 224 -12.62 4.46 -7.75
C GLU A 224 -12.60 3.90 -9.16
N TRP A 225 -12.48 2.60 -9.26
CA TRP A 225 -12.66 1.84 -10.48
C TRP A 225 -13.15 0.41 -10.19
N ASP A 226 -13.85 -0.17 -11.16
CA ASP A 226 -14.47 -1.47 -11.06
C ASP A 226 -14.46 -2.20 -12.42
N VAL A 227 -15.16 -3.34 -12.49
CA VAL A 227 -15.30 -4.13 -13.72
C VAL A 227 -15.94 -3.34 -14.86
N ALA A 228 -16.92 -2.48 -14.55
CA ALA A 228 -17.64 -1.70 -15.55
C ALA A 228 -16.88 -0.42 -15.96
N ASN A 229 -16.03 0.07 -15.05
CA ASN A 229 -15.34 1.35 -15.17
C ASN A 229 -13.84 1.17 -14.94
N PRO A 230 -13.08 0.59 -15.89
CA PRO A 230 -11.63 0.46 -15.77
C PRO A 230 -10.98 1.84 -15.69
N LEU A 231 -9.93 1.97 -14.89
CA LEU A 231 -9.22 3.24 -14.71
C LEU A 231 -8.09 3.37 -15.71
N ASN A 232 -8.07 4.50 -16.42
CA ASN A 232 -6.99 4.86 -17.36
C ASN A 232 -6.50 6.27 -17.06
N TYR A 233 -5.19 6.46 -17.04
CA TYR A 233 -4.55 7.75 -16.89
C TYR A 233 -3.15 7.76 -17.48
N ALA A 234 -2.56 8.95 -17.59
CA ALA A 234 -1.19 9.11 -18.03
C ALA A 234 -0.38 9.83 -16.95
N LEU A 235 0.82 9.36 -16.66
CA LEU A 235 1.77 10.04 -15.77
C LEU A 235 2.81 10.77 -16.62
N ALA A 236 2.89 12.10 -16.48
CA ALA A 236 3.96 12.87 -17.10
C ALA A 236 5.28 12.59 -16.38
N LEU A 237 6.26 11.98 -17.02
CA LEU A 237 7.55 11.68 -16.43
C LEU A 237 8.34 12.96 -16.11
N PRO A 238 9.14 12.98 -15.03
CA PRO A 238 9.95 14.14 -14.65
C PRO A 238 11.11 14.39 -15.63
N ALA A 239 11.48 13.38 -16.39
CA ALA A 239 12.48 13.42 -17.45
C ALA A 239 12.18 12.33 -18.47
N ALA A 240 12.69 12.45 -19.68
CA ALA A 240 12.65 11.36 -20.66
C ALA A 240 13.43 10.16 -20.13
N ALA A 241 12.83 8.96 -20.17
CA ALA A 241 13.50 7.73 -19.79
C ALA A 241 14.70 7.47 -20.73
N THR A 242 15.80 6.98 -20.18
CA THR A 242 16.95 6.57 -20.99
C THR A 242 16.84 5.14 -21.50
N GLY A 243 15.88 4.37 -20.96
CA GLY A 243 15.72 2.93 -21.18
C GLY A 243 16.65 2.09 -20.30
N ALA A 244 17.35 2.70 -19.31
CA ALA A 244 18.25 1.97 -18.41
C ALA A 244 17.48 1.34 -17.24
N LEU A 245 16.69 2.13 -16.51
CA LEU A 245 15.88 1.66 -15.40
C LEU A 245 14.69 2.59 -15.23
N THR A 246 13.52 2.01 -15.07
CA THR A 246 12.32 2.71 -14.60
C THR A 246 11.59 1.84 -13.60
N LEU A 247 11.44 2.34 -12.38
CA LEU A 247 10.65 1.70 -11.33
C LEU A 247 9.33 2.46 -11.20
N TRP A 248 8.28 1.74 -10.91
CA TRP A 248 6.96 2.28 -10.66
C TRP A 248 6.34 1.55 -9.48
N ASP A 249 5.71 2.31 -8.61
CA ASP A 249 5.01 1.80 -7.44
C ASP A 249 3.58 2.31 -7.44
N ASN A 250 2.65 1.42 -7.13
CA ASN A 250 1.23 1.70 -7.02
C ASN A 250 0.77 1.57 -5.57
N ILE A 251 0.10 2.60 -5.10
CA ILE A 251 -0.53 2.62 -3.79
C ILE A 251 -2.04 2.69 -3.99
N GLY A 252 -2.75 1.75 -3.41
CA GLY A 252 -4.18 1.66 -3.57
C GLY A 252 -4.91 0.99 -2.42
N ASP A 253 -6.21 1.12 -2.49
CA ASP A 253 -7.18 0.54 -1.57
C ASP A 253 -7.96 -0.53 -2.32
N ASP A 254 -7.89 -1.76 -1.83
CA ASP A 254 -8.52 -2.95 -2.41
C ASP A 254 -9.88 -3.19 -1.76
N GLY A 255 -10.93 -3.35 -2.57
CA GLY A 255 -12.30 -3.55 -2.09
C GLY A 255 -12.60 -4.96 -1.58
N GLN A 256 -11.89 -5.99 -2.02
CA GLN A 256 -12.19 -7.39 -1.72
C GLN A 256 -11.02 -8.25 -1.30
N ILE A 257 -11.22 -9.06 -0.27
CA ILE A 257 -10.30 -10.15 0.07
C ILE A 257 -10.54 -11.33 -0.89
N GLY A 258 -9.53 -11.73 -1.63
CA GLY A 258 -9.43 -13.11 -2.10
C GLY A 258 -9.53 -13.37 -3.58
N THR A 259 -10.16 -12.54 -4.41
CA THR A 259 -10.19 -12.78 -5.86
C THR A 259 -8.91 -12.32 -6.55
N SER A 260 -8.22 -11.36 -5.97
CA SER A 260 -6.98 -10.76 -6.48
C SER A 260 -5.70 -11.32 -5.86
N ARG A 261 -5.76 -12.10 -4.77
CA ARG A 261 -4.59 -12.50 -3.97
C ARG A 261 -3.56 -13.37 -4.65
N THR A 262 -3.97 -14.15 -5.65
CA THR A 262 -3.04 -14.98 -6.40
C THR A 262 -3.63 -15.29 -7.76
N ALA A 263 -2.80 -15.24 -8.81
CA ALA A 263 -3.17 -15.73 -10.12
C ALA A 263 -3.41 -17.25 -10.07
N THR A 264 -4.53 -17.68 -9.51
CA THR A 264 -4.95 -19.08 -9.61
C THR A 264 -5.49 -19.30 -11.01
N PRO A 265 -5.02 -20.32 -11.75
CA PRO A 265 -5.51 -20.59 -13.09
C PRO A 265 -7.03 -20.68 -13.12
N GLY A 266 -7.67 -19.83 -13.93
CA GLY A 266 -9.13 -19.78 -14.09
C GLY A 266 -9.86 -18.82 -13.17
N ILE A 267 -9.18 -18.17 -12.23
CA ILE A 267 -9.77 -17.08 -11.43
C ILE A 267 -9.40 -15.76 -12.10
N PRO A 268 -10.36 -14.88 -12.39
CA PRO A 268 -10.08 -13.54 -12.87
C PRO A 268 -9.26 -12.76 -11.85
N VAL A 269 -8.27 -12.03 -12.32
CA VAL A 269 -7.44 -11.15 -11.52
C VAL A 269 -7.46 -9.76 -12.13
N GLU A 270 -7.25 -8.76 -11.32
CA GLU A 270 -7.04 -7.39 -11.75
C GLU A 270 -5.78 -7.34 -12.61
N THR A 271 -5.80 -6.51 -13.64
CA THR A 271 -4.64 -6.36 -14.52
C THR A 271 -4.14 -4.94 -14.54
N THR A 272 -2.83 -4.80 -14.51
CA THR A 272 -2.12 -3.54 -14.70
C THR A 272 -1.35 -3.56 -16.00
N THR A 273 -1.58 -2.55 -16.84
CA THR A 273 -0.79 -2.33 -18.06
C THR A 273 -0.15 -0.95 -18.04
N ILE A 274 1.08 -0.86 -18.50
CA ILE A 274 1.80 0.41 -18.70
C ILE A 274 2.32 0.44 -20.15
N ASN A 275 1.96 1.50 -20.90
CA ASN A 275 2.31 1.64 -22.32
C ASN A 275 1.97 0.38 -23.14
N ALA A 276 0.80 -0.22 -22.88
CA ALA A 276 0.32 -1.46 -23.48
C ALA A 276 1.14 -2.73 -23.16
N VAL A 277 2.10 -2.68 -22.25
CA VAL A 277 2.78 -3.85 -21.70
C VAL A 277 2.03 -4.31 -20.45
N LEU A 278 1.69 -5.59 -20.37
CA LEU A 278 1.05 -6.18 -19.20
C LEU A 278 2.10 -6.30 -18.08
N ILE A 279 1.92 -5.52 -17.00
CA ILE A 279 2.85 -5.49 -15.86
C ILE A 279 2.51 -6.61 -14.91
N SER A 280 1.25 -6.66 -14.44
CA SER A 280 0.81 -7.65 -13.49
C SER A 280 -0.60 -8.19 -13.80
N GLY A 281 -0.98 -9.28 -13.13
CA GLY A 281 -2.34 -9.80 -13.18
C GLY A 281 -2.69 -10.54 -14.46
N GLY A 282 -1.97 -11.56 -14.84
CA GLY A 282 -2.36 -12.40 -15.97
C GLY A 282 -1.23 -13.18 -16.62
N ALA A 283 -1.59 -14.09 -17.51
CA ALA A 283 -0.59 -14.88 -18.25
C ALA A 283 0.25 -13.97 -19.17
N GLY A 284 1.55 -14.02 -19.00
CA GLY A 284 2.50 -13.21 -19.77
C GLY A 284 2.79 -11.83 -19.17
N ALA A 285 2.29 -11.53 -17.98
CA ALA A 285 2.68 -10.36 -17.22
C ALA A 285 4.19 -10.39 -16.89
N LEU A 286 4.79 -9.22 -16.74
CA LEU A 286 6.18 -9.10 -16.30
C LEU A 286 6.33 -9.59 -14.85
N ASP A 287 5.33 -9.30 -14.02
CA ASP A 287 5.16 -9.86 -12.69
C ASP A 287 3.98 -10.83 -12.70
N GLY A 288 4.16 -12.02 -12.11
CA GLY A 288 3.13 -13.06 -12.05
C GLY A 288 2.05 -12.82 -11.01
N ASP A 289 2.22 -11.82 -10.14
CA ASP A 289 1.27 -11.47 -9.08
C ASP A 289 0.28 -10.39 -9.55
N SER A 290 -0.78 -10.18 -8.76
CA SER A 290 -1.72 -9.07 -8.94
C SER A 290 -1.26 -7.89 -8.08
N ASP A 291 -1.29 -6.68 -8.63
CA ASP A 291 -1.00 -5.45 -7.90
C ASP A 291 -2.05 -5.15 -6.83
N TRP A 292 -3.22 -5.71 -7.02
CA TRP A 292 -4.42 -5.47 -6.21
C TRP A 292 -4.78 -6.74 -5.46
N ASN A 293 -3.87 -7.20 -4.62
CA ASN A 293 -4.02 -8.45 -3.88
C ASN A 293 -4.23 -8.27 -2.38
N GLY A 294 -4.37 -7.04 -1.91
CA GLY A 294 -4.57 -6.69 -0.51
C GLY A 294 -3.43 -7.15 0.39
N SER A 295 -2.20 -7.24 -0.11
CA SER A 295 -1.11 -7.97 0.56
C SER A 295 -0.13 -7.09 1.33
N SER A 296 -0.40 -5.81 1.49
CA SER A 296 0.56 -4.89 2.09
C SER A 296 0.63 -4.94 3.61
N GLY A 297 1.85 -5.00 4.12
CA GLY A 297 2.22 -4.71 5.49
C GLY A 297 2.02 -5.82 6.51
N PHE A 298 2.21 -5.44 7.78
CA PHE A 298 2.14 -6.32 8.94
C PHE A 298 1.29 -5.69 10.06
N PRO A 299 0.45 -6.41 10.80
CA PRO A 299 0.17 -7.83 10.67
C PRO A 299 -0.70 -8.09 9.45
N LEU A 300 -0.59 -9.24 8.89
CA LEU A 300 -1.15 -9.82 7.67
C LEU A 300 -2.05 -8.97 6.75
N PRO A 301 -1.99 -9.24 5.45
CA PRO A 301 -2.61 -8.46 4.39
C PRO A 301 -4.13 -8.35 4.58
N GLN A 302 -4.67 -7.17 4.40
CA GLN A 302 -6.11 -6.92 4.30
C GLN A 302 -6.39 -5.63 3.53
N LEU A 303 -6.69 -5.78 2.24
CA LEU A 303 -7.35 -4.73 1.47
C LEU A 303 -6.56 -3.40 1.38
N TRP A 304 -5.25 -3.50 1.25
CA TRP A 304 -4.38 -2.38 0.95
C TRP A 304 -3.20 -2.85 0.12
N ASP A 305 -2.86 -2.10 -0.89
CA ASP A 305 -1.78 -2.40 -1.81
C ASP A 305 -0.73 -1.30 -1.85
N ASP A 306 0.52 -1.75 -1.88
CA ASP A 306 1.71 -0.94 -2.04
C ASP A 306 2.69 -1.84 -2.79
N THR A 307 2.68 -1.74 -4.13
CA THR A 307 3.30 -2.74 -4.99
C THR A 307 4.21 -2.07 -6.01
N GLY A 308 5.47 -2.49 -6.03
CA GLY A 308 6.50 -1.91 -6.89
C GLY A 308 6.98 -2.84 -7.99
N HIS A 309 7.25 -2.28 -9.18
CA HIS A 309 7.66 -3.00 -10.38
C HIS A 309 8.83 -2.35 -11.10
N ASP A 310 9.69 -3.18 -11.68
CA ASP A 310 10.59 -2.76 -12.75
C ASP A 310 9.81 -2.74 -14.09
N ILE A 311 9.53 -1.53 -14.55
CA ILE A 311 8.78 -1.30 -15.79
C ILE A 311 9.68 -0.87 -16.96
N THR A 312 10.97 -1.15 -16.90
CA THR A 312 11.95 -0.75 -17.92
C THR A 312 11.54 -1.22 -19.32
N GLN A 313 10.95 -2.41 -19.43
CA GLN A 313 10.47 -2.91 -20.74
C GLN A 313 9.31 -2.10 -21.32
N ALA A 314 8.51 -1.47 -20.45
CA ALA A 314 7.40 -0.59 -20.87
C ALA A 314 7.84 0.87 -21.11
N THR A 315 9.11 1.19 -20.84
CA THR A 315 9.66 2.55 -20.88
C THR A 315 10.95 2.63 -21.70
N PRO A 316 10.88 2.39 -23.01
CA PRO A 316 12.04 2.55 -23.89
C PRO A 316 12.59 3.98 -23.83
N ALA A 317 13.84 4.15 -24.28
CA ALA A 317 14.49 5.45 -24.33
C ALA A 317 13.62 6.48 -25.08
N GLY A 318 13.51 7.67 -24.50
CA GLY A 318 12.68 8.75 -25.04
C GLY A 318 11.24 8.77 -24.52
N THR A 319 10.81 7.79 -23.73
CA THR A 319 9.49 7.82 -23.09
C THR A 319 9.38 9.00 -22.14
N VAL A 320 8.35 9.82 -22.30
CA VAL A 320 8.06 11.00 -21.46
C VAL A 320 6.70 10.91 -20.75
N VAL A 321 5.94 9.87 -21.03
CA VAL A 321 4.60 9.63 -20.45
C VAL A 321 4.43 8.13 -20.22
N LEU A 322 3.89 7.75 -19.06
CA LEU A 322 3.41 6.40 -18.80
C LEU A 322 1.89 6.38 -18.94
N ASN A 323 1.37 5.63 -19.89
CA ASN A 323 -0.06 5.37 -19.99
C ASN A 323 -0.37 4.15 -19.12
N VAL A 324 -1.04 4.37 -18.01
CA VAL A 324 -1.41 3.34 -17.03
C VAL A 324 -2.87 2.96 -17.25
N ALA A 325 -3.15 1.67 -17.26
CA ALA A 325 -4.51 1.16 -17.30
C ALA A 325 -4.68 0.02 -16.31
N PHE A 326 -5.72 0.13 -15.48
CA PHE A 326 -6.18 -0.92 -14.58
C PHE A 326 -7.51 -1.46 -15.05
N ALA A 327 -7.67 -2.78 -15.01
CA ALA A 327 -8.93 -3.44 -15.31
C ALA A 327 -9.27 -4.43 -14.20
N ALA A 328 -10.37 -4.20 -13.51
CA ALA A 328 -10.90 -5.08 -12.49
C ALA A 328 -11.58 -6.33 -13.10
N LYS A 329 -11.65 -7.39 -12.32
CA LYS A 329 -12.24 -8.66 -12.69
C LYS A 329 -13.31 -9.14 -11.70
N GLY A 330 -13.75 -8.30 -10.80
CA GLY A 330 -14.77 -8.64 -9.81
C GLY A 330 -14.64 -7.82 -8.54
N ASP A 331 -13.86 -6.76 -8.58
CA ASP A 331 -13.52 -5.95 -7.45
C ASP A 331 -13.81 -4.47 -7.66
N CYS A 332 -13.83 -3.71 -6.57
CA CYS A 332 -13.95 -2.27 -6.53
C CYS A 332 -12.77 -1.71 -5.77
N LEU A 333 -12.02 -0.83 -6.41
CA LEU A 333 -10.71 -0.41 -5.98
C LEU A 333 -10.59 1.11 -6.02
N ASN A 334 -9.70 1.66 -5.20
CA ASN A 334 -9.37 3.08 -5.22
C ASN A 334 -7.87 3.29 -5.47
N ALA A 335 -7.53 4.09 -6.44
CA ALA A 335 -6.17 4.59 -6.59
C ALA A 335 -5.87 5.67 -5.54
N ILE A 336 -4.68 5.64 -4.95
CA ILE A 336 -4.23 6.58 -3.91
C ILE A 336 -3.08 7.44 -4.43
N ALA A 337 -1.98 6.81 -4.82
CA ALA A 337 -0.80 7.50 -5.33
C ALA A 337 0.05 6.56 -6.19
N ASN A 338 0.90 7.15 -7.04
CA ASN A 338 1.97 6.42 -7.69
C ASN A 338 3.32 7.07 -7.39
N VAL A 339 4.37 6.28 -7.38
CA VAL A 339 5.75 6.73 -7.32
C VAL A 339 6.49 6.20 -8.53
N VAL A 340 7.26 7.05 -9.20
CA VAL A 340 8.06 6.66 -10.37
C VAL A 340 9.49 7.10 -10.13
N GLU A 341 10.43 6.18 -10.36
CA GLU A 341 11.85 6.49 -10.49
C GLU A 341 12.27 6.26 -11.93
N VAL A 342 12.87 7.27 -12.56
CA VAL A 342 13.30 7.20 -13.96
C VAL A 342 14.78 7.57 -14.09
N HIS A 343 15.52 6.76 -14.88
CA HIS A 343 16.93 6.95 -15.19
C HIS A 343 17.14 7.30 -16.66
#